data_11d4aa05290d24a6a083b34f3ae90799
#
_entry.id   11d4aa05290d24a6a083b34f3ae90799
#
_cell.length_a   1.000
_cell.length_b   1.000
_cell.length_c   1.000
_cell.angle_alpha   90.00
_cell.angle_beta   90.00
_cell.angle_gamma   90.00
#
_symmetry.space_group_name_H-M   'P 1'
#
loop_
_entity.id
_entity.type
_entity.pdbx_description
1 polymer ?
#
loop_
_entity_poly.entity_id
_entity_poly.type
_entity_poly.pdbx_seq_one_letter_code
_entity_poly.pdbx_strand_id
1 'polypeptide(L)'
;MHRIVSILLSVIFLIFSGTDLLAVDKQDIQKSNGTPDPAVNGAQVRALISPEFSINNARTAVLIMDYENDIVNMLPASVQTPLLEKASAILNAARQVHIPIIYIVVRFRDGYPEINLQNKLFSNLKDTGRFREGTSGAEIHTKVAPQPGDIIVTKRRVGAFSTTDLETILRSKNINTLVLFGISTSGVVLSTVRWAADMDYKLAVISDACADRDAEVHHVLIDKVFPWQTTVVSTQEFLKAVGAKDKK
;
A
#
# COMPACT_ATOMS: atom_id res chain seq x y z
N MET A 1 36.60 28.41 28.75
CA MET A 1 35.37 28.17 27.98
C MET A 1 35.53 26.92 27.07
N HIS A 2 35.60 25.75 27.67
CA HIS A 2 35.67 24.44 26.95
C HIS A 2 35.23 23.37 27.95
N ARG A 3 33.95 23.10 28.02
CA ARG A 3 33.35 21.91 28.68
C ARG A 3 31.82 22.07 28.68
N ILE A 4 31.12 21.93 27.56
CA ILE A 4 29.70 21.57 27.46
C ILE A 4 29.44 21.15 25.99
N VAL A 5 29.94 20.04 25.52
CA VAL A 5 29.51 19.33 24.32
C VAL A 5 29.88 17.85 24.49
N SER A 6 29.28 17.16 25.44
CA SER A 6 29.53 15.70 25.58
C SER A 6 28.44 14.94 26.37
N ILE A 7 27.19 15.38 26.34
CA ILE A 7 26.08 14.68 27.03
C ILE A 7 24.80 14.67 26.17
N LEU A 8 24.89 14.43 24.87
CA LEU A 8 23.68 14.26 24.03
C LEU A 8 23.75 13.11 23.00
N LEU A 9 24.62 12.13 23.23
CA LEU A 9 24.75 10.96 22.33
C LEU A 9 24.61 9.60 23.04
N SER A 10 23.97 9.53 24.22
CA SER A 10 23.88 8.28 24.99
C SER A 10 22.47 7.83 25.37
N VAL A 11 21.42 8.26 24.68
CA VAL A 11 20.03 7.89 25.04
C VAL A 11 19.26 7.13 23.94
N ILE A 12 19.89 6.75 22.82
CA ILE A 12 19.20 6.00 21.75
C ILE A 12 19.69 4.52 21.65
N PHE A 13 20.39 3.98 22.65
CA PHE A 13 20.91 2.61 22.54
C PHE A 13 20.45 1.65 23.66
N LEU A 14 19.26 1.83 24.23
CA LEU A 14 18.78 0.99 25.33
C LEU A 14 17.29 0.61 25.23
N ILE A 15 16.84 0.07 24.09
CA ILE A 15 15.59 -0.69 24.00
C ILE A 15 15.77 -1.89 23.05
N PHE A 16 16.73 -2.77 23.33
CA PHE A 16 16.79 -4.13 22.80
C PHE A 16 17.63 -5.01 23.72
N SER A 17 17.11 -5.31 24.91
CA SER A 17 17.61 -6.44 25.71
C SER A 17 16.44 -7.06 26.47
N GLY A 18 15.94 -8.18 25.97
CA GLY A 18 14.90 -8.97 26.62
C GLY A 18 14.53 -10.17 25.75
N THR A 19 15.44 -11.14 25.68
CA THR A 19 15.28 -12.60 25.78
C THR A 19 14.07 -13.24 25.15
N ASP A 20 14.27 -13.91 24.01
CA ASP A 20 14.12 -15.37 23.83
C ASP A 20 14.55 -15.72 22.40
N LEU A 21 15.86 -15.77 22.18
CA LEU A 21 16.44 -16.46 21.03
C LEU A 21 16.49 -17.95 21.41
N LEU A 22 15.64 -18.77 20.79
CA LEU A 22 15.83 -20.23 20.78
C LEU A 22 17.28 -20.51 20.37
N ALA A 23 17.99 -21.24 21.26
CA ALA A 23 19.38 -21.58 21.11
C ALA A 23 19.58 -22.39 19.80
N VAL A 24 20.04 -21.72 18.77
CA VAL A 24 20.69 -22.38 17.64
C VAL A 24 22.11 -22.69 18.08
N ASP A 25 22.45 -23.98 18.12
CA ASP A 25 23.75 -24.47 18.57
C ASP A 25 24.88 -23.84 17.73
N LYS A 26 25.83 -23.19 18.40
CA LYS A 26 26.97 -22.53 17.74
C LYS A 26 27.87 -23.49 16.97
N GLN A 27 27.64 -24.79 17.06
CA GLN A 27 28.40 -25.81 16.33
C GLN A 27 27.93 -26.00 14.88
N ASP A 28 26.68 -25.59 14.52
CA ASP A 28 26.19 -25.69 13.15
C ASP A 28 26.62 -24.54 12.24
N ILE A 29 27.10 -23.43 12.83
CA ILE A 29 27.51 -22.25 12.03
C ILE A 29 28.96 -22.43 11.49
N GLN A 30 29.75 -23.37 12.01
CA GLN A 30 31.15 -23.52 11.63
C GLN A 30 31.44 -24.54 10.50
N LYS A 31 30.38 -25.14 9.92
CA LYS A 31 30.52 -26.12 8.82
C LYS A 31 30.14 -25.62 7.41
N SER A 32 29.77 -24.39 7.24
CA SER A 32 29.50 -23.83 5.89
C SER A 32 30.51 -22.72 5.55
N ASN A 33 31.77 -23.07 5.41
CA ASN A 33 32.75 -22.23 4.70
C ASN A 33 32.60 -22.39 3.18
N GLY A 34 31.37 -22.31 2.69
CA GLY A 34 31.06 -22.14 1.27
C GLY A 34 30.79 -20.66 1.02
N THR A 35 31.55 -20.04 0.12
CA THR A 35 31.19 -18.77 -0.48
C THR A 35 29.73 -18.84 -0.92
N PRO A 36 28.88 -17.83 -0.60
CA PRO A 36 27.48 -17.82 -1.05
C PRO A 36 27.45 -17.98 -2.57
N ASP A 37 26.68 -18.95 -3.05
CA ASP A 37 26.46 -19.15 -4.48
C ASP A 37 25.88 -17.84 -5.06
N PRO A 38 26.55 -17.15 -5.98
CA PRO A 38 26.08 -15.91 -6.56
C PRO A 38 24.79 -16.07 -7.39
N ALA A 39 24.29 -17.32 -7.56
CA ALA A 39 23.07 -17.63 -8.30
C ALA A 39 21.79 -17.62 -7.44
N VAL A 40 21.90 -17.52 -6.10
CA VAL A 40 20.68 -17.38 -5.26
C VAL A 40 20.22 -15.93 -5.30
N ASN A 41 19.28 -15.63 -6.19
CA ASN A 41 18.74 -14.30 -6.32
C ASN A 41 17.91 -13.95 -5.07
N GLY A 42 17.89 -12.66 -4.68
CA GLY A 42 17.21 -12.20 -3.47
C GLY A 42 15.72 -12.59 -3.36
N ALA A 43 15.06 -12.90 -4.47
CA ALA A 43 13.69 -13.41 -4.49
C ALA A 43 13.57 -14.85 -3.96
N GLN A 44 14.57 -15.71 -4.23
CA GLN A 44 14.61 -17.08 -3.71
C GLN A 44 14.91 -17.13 -2.22
N VAL A 45 15.82 -16.26 -1.74
CA VAL A 45 16.08 -16.12 -0.29
C VAL A 45 14.83 -15.59 0.44
N ARG A 46 14.09 -14.67 -0.17
CA ARG A 46 12.84 -14.13 0.39
C ARG A 46 11.74 -15.19 0.48
N ALA A 47 11.63 -16.08 -0.51
CA ALA A 47 10.67 -17.19 -0.49
C ALA A 47 10.96 -18.24 0.60
N LEU A 48 12.22 -18.38 1.03
CA LEU A 48 12.63 -19.34 2.05
C LEU A 48 12.42 -18.82 3.50
N ILE A 49 12.29 -17.50 3.69
CA ILE A 49 12.28 -16.88 5.03
C ILE A 49 10.94 -16.19 5.35
N SER A 50 10.10 -15.91 4.34
CA SER A 50 8.81 -15.27 4.58
C SER A 50 7.74 -16.33 4.84
N PRO A 51 6.99 -16.25 5.96
CA PRO A 51 5.80 -17.06 6.15
C PRO A 51 4.85 -16.84 4.95
N GLU A 52 4.21 -17.91 4.48
CA GLU A 52 3.26 -17.81 3.37
C GLU A 52 2.25 -16.69 3.65
N PHE A 53 2.08 -15.77 2.69
CA PHE A 53 1.14 -14.66 2.85
C PHE A 53 -0.27 -15.22 3.04
N SER A 54 -0.87 -14.90 4.18
CA SER A 54 -2.22 -15.35 4.52
C SER A 54 -3.04 -14.19 5.08
N ILE A 55 -4.32 -14.16 4.76
CA ILE A 55 -5.26 -13.15 5.22
C ILE A 55 -6.46 -13.77 5.94
N ASN A 56 -7.04 -13.02 6.87
CA ASN A 56 -8.31 -13.37 7.49
C ASN A 56 -9.42 -12.52 6.82
N ASN A 57 -10.24 -13.13 5.97
CA ASN A 57 -11.26 -12.42 5.19
C ASN A 57 -12.20 -11.59 6.05
N ALA A 58 -12.60 -12.09 7.23
CA ALA A 58 -13.53 -11.39 8.13
C ALA A 58 -12.94 -10.12 8.78
N ARG A 59 -11.61 -9.94 8.72
CA ARG A 59 -10.90 -8.81 9.34
C ARG A 59 -10.04 -8.02 8.34
N THR A 60 -10.22 -8.29 7.06
CA THR A 60 -9.46 -7.67 5.97
C THR A 60 -10.36 -6.77 5.14
N ALA A 61 -9.83 -5.65 4.66
CA ALA A 61 -10.43 -4.84 3.61
C ALA A 61 -9.43 -4.64 2.47
N VAL A 62 -9.92 -4.57 1.24
CA VAL A 62 -9.17 -4.18 0.05
C VAL A 62 -9.40 -2.69 -0.20
N LEU A 63 -8.32 -1.91 -0.28
CA LEU A 63 -8.33 -0.50 -0.64
C LEU A 63 -7.77 -0.33 -2.06
N ILE A 64 -8.64 0.03 -3.00
CA ILE A 64 -8.28 0.48 -4.34
C ILE A 64 -8.24 2.00 -4.35
N MET A 65 -7.08 2.59 -4.67
CA MET A 65 -6.84 4.00 -4.42
C MET A 65 -6.46 4.75 -5.69
N ASP A 66 -7.23 5.82 -5.97
CA ASP A 66 -6.97 6.77 -7.06
C ASP A 66 -6.95 6.12 -8.47
N TYR A 67 -7.96 5.30 -8.76
CA TYR A 67 -8.18 4.69 -10.08
C TYR A 67 -9.21 5.48 -10.92
N GLU A 68 -9.27 6.79 -10.71
CA GLU A 68 -10.07 7.71 -11.54
C GLU A 68 -9.42 7.94 -12.91
N ASN A 69 -10.24 8.26 -13.91
CA ASN A 69 -9.82 8.47 -15.29
C ASN A 69 -8.70 9.53 -15.41
N ASP A 70 -8.79 10.64 -14.66
CA ASP A 70 -7.76 11.69 -14.65
C ASP A 70 -6.38 11.17 -14.20
N ILE A 71 -6.35 10.15 -13.37
CA ILE A 71 -5.12 9.57 -12.82
C ILE A 71 -4.61 8.45 -13.73
N VAL A 72 -5.48 7.51 -14.10
CA VAL A 72 -5.13 6.41 -15.00
C VAL A 72 -4.56 6.94 -16.32
N ASN A 73 -5.18 7.98 -16.88
CA ASN A 73 -4.76 8.58 -18.14
C ASN A 73 -3.40 9.33 -18.07
N MET A 74 -2.83 9.54 -16.88
CA MET A 74 -1.46 10.06 -16.76
C MET A 74 -0.39 9.00 -17.02
N LEU A 75 -0.75 7.72 -16.94
CA LEU A 75 0.17 6.62 -17.18
C LEU A 75 0.30 6.32 -18.68
N PRO A 76 1.44 5.81 -19.17
CA PRO A 76 1.54 5.29 -20.52
C PRO A 76 0.52 4.18 -20.80
N ALA A 77 -0.04 4.12 -21.99
CA ALA A 77 -1.04 3.10 -22.37
C ALA A 77 -0.56 1.65 -22.14
N SER A 78 0.74 1.40 -22.33
CA SER A 78 1.37 0.10 -22.05
C SER A 78 1.33 -0.30 -20.57
N VAL A 79 1.19 0.66 -19.66
CA VAL A 79 1.05 0.43 -18.21
C VAL A 79 -0.42 0.32 -17.82
N GLN A 80 -1.31 1.14 -18.41
CA GLN A 80 -2.73 1.20 -18.04
C GLN A 80 -3.43 -0.15 -18.17
N THR A 81 -3.31 -0.83 -19.31
CA THR A 81 -4.05 -2.07 -19.59
C THR A 81 -3.71 -3.18 -18.59
N PRO A 82 -2.44 -3.59 -18.41
CA PRO A 82 -2.12 -4.65 -17.46
C PRO A 82 -2.42 -4.26 -16.01
N LEU A 83 -2.29 -2.99 -15.64
CA LEU A 83 -2.62 -2.50 -14.31
C LEU A 83 -4.13 -2.67 -14.01
N LEU A 84 -4.98 -2.25 -14.94
CA LEU A 84 -6.44 -2.35 -14.82
C LEU A 84 -6.93 -3.81 -14.82
N GLU A 85 -6.29 -4.70 -15.59
CA GLU A 85 -6.58 -6.13 -15.59
C GLU A 85 -6.29 -6.76 -14.22
N LYS A 86 -5.14 -6.47 -13.64
CA LYS A 86 -4.76 -6.94 -12.30
C LYS A 86 -5.68 -6.39 -11.22
N ALA A 87 -5.96 -5.09 -11.25
CA ALA A 87 -6.92 -4.49 -10.33
C ALA A 87 -8.30 -5.16 -10.40
N SER A 88 -8.81 -5.39 -11.62
CA SER A 88 -10.09 -6.08 -11.81
C SER A 88 -10.05 -7.52 -11.25
N ALA A 89 -8.96 -8.26 -11.46
CA ALA A 89 -8.81 -9.62 -10.92
C ALA A 89 -8.81 -9.63 -9.38
N ILE A 90 -8.11 -8.68 -8.75
CA ILE A 90 -8.09 -8.51 -7.28
C ILE A 90 -9.50 -8.25 -6.75
N LEU A 91 -10.22 -7.29 -7.36
CA LEU A 91 -11.57 -6.92 -6.92
C LEU A 91 -12.55 -8.09 -7.06
N ASN A 92 -12.49 -8.83 -8.17
CA ASN A 92 -13.34 -10.00 -8.38
C ASN A 92 -13.07 -11.10 -7.35
N ALA A 93 -11.81 -11.39 -7.05
CA ALA A 93 -11.43 -12.38 -6.05
C ALA A 93 -11.87 -11.94 -4.63
N ALA A 94 -11.69 -10.67 -4.27
CA ALA A 94 -12.14 -10.14 -2.98
C ALA A 94 -13.66 -10.27 -2.81
N ARG A 95 -14.45 -9.95 -3.84
CA ARG A 95 -15.91 -10.09 -3.83
C ARG A 95 -16.35 -11.54 -3.66
N GLN A 96 -15.70 -12.50 -4.34
CA GLN A 96 -16.03 -13.92 -4.21
C GLN A 96 -15.90 -14.45 -2.79
N VAL A 97 -14.98 -13.90 -2.00
CA VAL A 97 -14.75 -14.32 -0.61
C VAL A 97 -15.27 -13.30 0.41
N HIS A 98 -16.14 -12.37 -0.04
CA HIS A 98 -16.79 -11.35 0.78
C HIS A 98 -15.86 -10.43 1.57
N ILE A 99 -14.66 -10.17 1.07
CA ILE A 99 -13.77 -9.14 1.62
C ILE A 99 -14.31 -7.76 1.20
N PRO A 100 -14.58 -6.84 2.15
CA PRO A 100 -15.03 -5.49 1.83
C PRO A 100 -14.05 -4.76 0.92
N ILE A 101 -14.58 -4.09 -0.10
CA ILE A 101 -13.82 -3.25 -1.02
C ILE A 101 -14.15 -1.80 -0.73
N ILE A 102 -13.10 -0.99 -0.56
CA ILE A 102 -13.20 0.43 -0.31
C ILE A 102 -12.42 1.17 -1.39
N TYR A 103 -13.12 1.95 -2.18
CA TYR A 103 -12.56 2.83 -3.18
C TYR A 103 -12.16 4.14 -2.50
N ILE A 104 -10.92 4.53 -2.66
CA ILE A 104 -10.42 5.83 -2.21
C ILE A 104 -10.27 6.69 -3.45
N VAL A 105 -11.00 7.79 -3.52
CA VAL A 105 -11.01 8.67 -4.69
C VAL A 105 -10.66 10.10 -4.30
N VAL A 106 -9.85 10.78 -5.13
CA VAL A 106 -9.55 12.19 -4.94
C VAL A 106 -10.52 13.03 -5.77
N ARG A 107 -11.34 13.84 -5.08
CA ARG A 107 -12.30 14.73 -5.73
C ARG A 107 -12.34 16.06 -5.01
N PHE A 108 -12.58 17.13 -5.75
CA PHE A 108 -12.74 18.48 -5.23
C PHE A 108 -14.08 19.07 -5.65
N ARG A 109 -14.65 19.92 -4.81
CA ARG A 109 -15.86 20.66 -5.15
C ARG A 109 -15.57 21.69 -6.25
N ASP A 110 -16.62 22.16 -6.90
CA ASP A 110 -16.50 23.26 -7.86
C ASP A 110 -15.82 24.49 -7.21
N GLY A 111 -14.94 25.15 -7.96
CA GLY A 111 -14.13 26.26 -7.45
C GLY A 111 -12.99 25.86 -6.50
N TYR A 112 -12.83 24.58 -6.16
CA TYR A 112 -11.73 24.03 -5.34
C TYR A 112 -11.55 24.74 -3.97
N PRO A 113 -12.61 24.89 -3.16
CA PRO A 113 -12.52 25.57 -1.87
C PRO A 113 -11.57 24.88 -0.87
N GLU A 114 -11.27 23.60 -1.07
CA GLU A 114 -10.37 22.83 -0.22
C GLU A 114 -8.89 23.06 -0.50
N ILE A 115 -8.54 23.76 -1.59
CA ILE A 115 -7.16 23.95 -2.02
C ILE A 115 -6.62 25.28 -1.51
N ASN A 116 -5.59 25.19 -0.65
CA ASN A 116 -4.76 26.32 -0.27
C ASN A 116 -3.61 26.48 -1.26
N LEU A 117 -3.32 27.71 -1.70
CA LEU A 117 -2.23 28.00 -2.65
C LEU A 117 -0.83 27.67 -2.12
N GLN A 118 -0.67 27.54 -0.80
CA GLN A 118 0.58 27.07 -0.20
C GLN A 118 0.80 25.55 -0.40
N ASN A 119 -0.23 24.80 -0.75
CA ASN A 119 -0.09 23.37 -1.04
C ASN A 119 0.48 23.18 -2.45
N LYS A 120 1.80 22.97 -2.51
CA LYS A 120 2.55 22.87 -3.77
C LYS A 120 1.98 21.80 -4.73
N LEU A 121 1.45 20.69 -4.20
CA LEU A 121 0.92 19.61 -5.03
C LEU A 121 -0.41 19.98 -5.69
N PHE A 122 -1.30 20.65 -4.94
CA PHE A 122 -2.66 20.91 -5.39
C PHE A 122 -2.90 22.35 -5.90
N SER A 123 -1.95 23.27 -5.66
CA SER A 123 -2.14 24.69 -5.98
C SER A 123 -2.53 24.95 -7.44
N ASN A 124 -1.99 24.17 -8.37
CA ASN A 124 -2.25 24.33 -9.81
C ASN A 124 -3.50 23.59 -10.31
N LEU A 125 -4.23 22.86 -9.46
CA LEU A 125 -5.41 22.11 -9.91
C LEU A 125 -6.57 22.99 -10.33
N LYS A 126 -6.71 24.18 -9.72
CA LYS A 126 -7.77 25.13 -10.09
C LYS A 126 -7.75 25.49 -11.58
N ASP A 127 -6.56 25.58 -12.16
CA ASP A 127 -6.39 25.99 -13.57
C ASP A 127 -6.57 24.82 -14.54
N THR A 128 -6.53 23.57 -14.03
CA THR A 128 -6.61 22.36 -14.87
C THR A 128 -8.02 21.80 -14.96
N GLY A 129 -8.91 22.13 -14.03
CA GLY A 129 -10.24 21.55 -13.90
C GLY A 129 -10.28 20.06 -13.52
N ARG A 130 -9.11 19.46 -13.18
CA ARG A 130 -8.98 18.02 -12.87
C ARG A 130 -9.53 17.69 -11.49
N PHE A 131 -9.94 16.44 -11.33
CA PHE A 131 -10.50 15.88 -10.10
C PHE A 131 -11.73 16.63 -9.57
N ARG A 132 -12.42 17.38 -10.40
CA ARG A 132 -13.64 18.09 -10.01
C ARG A 132 -14.82 17.12 -9.97
N GLU A 133 -15.58 17.12 -8.90
CA GLU A 133 -16.80 16.32 -8.74
C GLU A 133 -17.75 16.51 -9.92
N GLY A 134 -18.35 15.42 -10.41
CA GLY A 134 -19.28 15.43 -11.52
C GLY A 134 -18.64 15.52 -12.91
N THR A 135 -17.29 15.50 -13.02
CA THR A 135 -16.62 15.41 -14.32
C THR A 135 -16.23 13.97 -14.64
N SER A 136 -16.18 13.62 -15.92
CA SER A 136 -15.77 12.29 -16.38
C SER A 136 -14.33 11.92 -15.96
N GLY A 137 -13.45 12.91 -15.79
CA GLY A 137 -12.09 12.72 -15.30
C GLY A 137 -12.02 12.24 -13.84
N ALA A 138 -12.95 12.73 -13.00
CA ALA A 138 -13.05 12.36 -11.60
C ALA A 138 -13.83 11.05 -11.36
N GLU A 139 -14.37 10.43 -12.41
CA GLU A 139 -15.04 9.14 -12.27
C GLU A 139 -14.04 7.98 -12.23
N ILE A 140 -14.39 6.95 -11.45
CA ILE A 140 -13.61 5.71 -11.38
C ILE A 140 -13.62 5.05 -12.76
N HIS A 141 -12.45 4.56 -13.19
CA HIS A 141 -12.28 3.93 -14.50
C HIS A 141 -13.20 2.69 -14.64
N THR A 142 -13.90 2.59 -15.78
CA THR A 142 -14.96 1.58 -16.01
C THR A 142 -14.52 0.13 -15.83
N LYS A 143 -13.26 -0.21 -16.13
CA LYS A 143 -12.69 -1.55 -15.92
C LYS A 143 -12.68 -2.00 -14.46
N VAL A 144 -12.71 -1.06 -13.53
CA VAL A 144 -12.66 -1.30 -12.08
C VAL A 144 -13.86 -0.64 -11.38
N ALA A 145 -14.97 -0.47 -12.08
CA ALA A 145 -16.15 0.19 -11.55
C ALA A 145 -16.66 -0.46 -10.25
N PRO A 146 -17.08 0.36 -9.27
CA PRO A 146 -17.66 -0.16 -8.05
C PRO A 146 -18.96 -0.95 -8.33
N GLN A 147 -19.22 -1.93 -7.47
CA GLN A 147 -20.45 -2.72 -7.50
C GLN A 147 -21.31 -2.44 -6.25
N PRO A 148 -22.59 -2.82 -6.26
CA PRO A 148 -23.45 -2.69 -5.08
C PRO A 148 -22.79 -3.36 -3.86
N GLY A 149 -22.67 -2.61 -2.77
CA GLY A 149 -22.01 -3.05 -1.53
C GLY A 149 -20.57 -2.57 -1.38
N ASP A 150 -19.92 -2.11 -2.45
CA ASP A 150 -18.62 -1.45 -2.36
C ASP A 150 -18.76 -0.06 -1.74
N ILE A 151 -17.74 0.38 -1.01
CA ILE A 151 -17.75 1.67 -0.30
C ILE A 151 -16.87 2.66 -1.08
N ILE A 152 -17.31 3.90 -1.21
CA ILE A 152 -16.52 4.97 -1.82
C ILE A 152 -16.20 6.02 -0.73
N VAL A 153 -14.92 6.26 -0.51
CA VAL A 153 -14.39 7.28 0.40
C VAL A 153 -13.73 8.37 -0.44
N THR A 154 -14.24 9.58 -0.34
CA THR A 154 -13.71 10.72 -1.07
C THR A 154 -12.74 11.51 -0.19
N LYS A 155 -11.52 11.68 -0.69
CA LYS A 155 -10.46 12.47 -0.03
C LYS A 155 -10.17 13.79 -0.73
N ARG A 156 -9.58 14.72 0.02
CA ARG A 156 -9.15 16.04 -0.47
C ARG A 156 -7.64 16.25 -0.26
N ARG A 157 -6.93 15.17 0.08
CA ARG A 157 -5.47 15.15 0.34
C ARG A 157 -4.89 13.88 -0.28
N VAL A 158 -3.57 13.71 -0.17
CA VAL A 158 -2.87 12.58 -0.80
C VAL A 158 -3.22 11.25 -0.13
N GLY A 159 -3.10 11.17 1.18
CA GLY A 159 -3.32 9.93 1.93
C GLY A 159 -4.80 9.60 2.11
N ALA A 160 -5.12 8.31 2.12
CA ALA A 160 -6.50 7.82 2.22
C ALA A 160 -7.20 8.21 3.53
N PHE A 161 -6.47 8.33 4.62
CA PHE A 161 -7.01 8.69 5.94
C PHE A 161 -7.13 10.20 6.16
N SER A 162 -6.41 11.00 5.36
CA SER A 162 -6.38 12.45 5.56
C SER A 162 -7.72 13.10 5.23
N THR A 163 -8.40 13.62 6.25
CA THR A 163 -9.69 14.32 6.13
C THR A 163 -10.84 13.46 5.62
N THR A 164 -10.82 12.15 5.90
CA THR A 164 -11.85 11.20 5.50
C THR A 164 -12.44 10.48 6.71
N ASP A 165 -13.52 9.76 6.49
CA ASP A 165 -14.16 8.85 7.44
C ASP A 165 -13.66 7.40 7.36
N LEU A 166 -12.58 7.15 6.60
CA LEU A 166 -12.04 5.81 6.37
C LEU A 166 -11.79 5.05 7.68
N GLU A 167 -11.14 5.69 8.66
CA GLU A 167 -10.86 5.07 9.96
C GLU A 167 -12.15 4.63 10.67
N THR A 168 -13.18 5.47 10.65
CA THR A 168 -14.49 5.16 11.24
C THR A 168 -15.12 3.93 10.56
N ILE A 169 -15.06 3.85 9.24
CA ILE A 169 -15.57 2.72 8.45
C ILE A 169 -14.83 1.43 8.80
N LEU A 170 -13.51 1.48 8.83
CA LEU A 170 -12.67 0.31 9.14
C LEU A 170 -12.94 -0.21 10.56
N ARG A 171 -13.00 0.67 11.55
CA ARG A 171 -13.29 0.30 12.95
C ARG A 171 -14.72 -0.26 13.11
N SER A 172 -15.71 0.34 12.46
CA SER A 172 -17.10 -0.16 12.53
C SER A 172 -17.26 -1.57 11.97
N LYS A 173 -16.39 -1.98 11.06
CA LYS A 173 -16.34 -3.31 10.45
C LYS A 173 -15.33 -4.26 11.13
N ASN A 174 -14.70 -3.84 12.22
CA ASN A 174 -13.65 -4.61 12.93
C ASN A 174 -12.48 -5.02 12.01
N ILE A 175 -12.15 -4.22 11.00
CA ILE A 175 -11.01 -4.45 10.11
C ILE A 175 -9.71 -4.11 10.84
N ASN A 176 -8.72 -4.99 10.72
CA ASN A 176 -7.35 -4.77 11.21
C ASN A 176 -6.27 -5.12 10.19
N THR A 177 -6.66 -5.55 9.01
CA THR A 177 -5.75 -5.92 7.93
C THR A 177 -6.18 -5.18 6.66
N LEU A 178 -5.24 -4.50 6.01
CA LEU A 178 -5.49 -3.77 4.77
C LEU A 178 -4.64 -4.34 3.64
N VAL A 179 -5.30 -4.66 2.53
CA VAL A 179 -4.66 -4.97 1.26
C VAL A 179 -4.74 -3.72 0.38
N LEU A 180 -3.59 -3.14 0.06
CA LEU A 180 -3.48 -1.81 -0.54
C LEU A 180 -2.92 -1.89 -1.95
N PHE A 181 -3.51 -1.16 -2.88
CA PHE A 181 -2.91 -0.86 -4.18
C PHE A 181 -3.47 0.45 -4.73
N GLY A 182 -2.72 1.10 -5.61
CA GLY A 182 -3.15 2.43 -6.10
C GLY A 182 -2.15 3.15 -6.99
N ILE A 183 -2.56 4.32 -7.46
CA ILE A 183 -1.82 5.25 -8.32
C ILE A 183 -1.80 6.64 -7.65
N SER A 184 -0.64 7.17 -7.23
CA SER A 184 0.72 6.68 -7.47
C SER A 184 1.28 5.95 -6.24
N THR A 185 2.29 5.12 -6.50
CA THR A 185 3.04 4.42 -5.44
C THR A 185 3.66 5.40 -4.45
N SER A 186 4.28 6.48 -4.93
CA SER A 186 4.90 7.54 -4.12
C SER A 186 3.90 8.52 -3.50
N GLY A 187 2.68 8.54 -3.98
CA GLY A 187 1.62 9.41 -3.49
C GLY A 187 0.71 8.71 -2.49
N VAL A 188 -0.47 8.29 -2.97
CA VAL A 188 -1.52 7.73 -2.12
C VAL A 188 -1.08 6.45 -1.42
N VAL A 189 -0.34 5.55 -2.10
CA VAL A 189 0.07 4.27 -1.51
C VAL A 189 1.03 4.52 -0.35
N LEU A 190 2.12 5.26 -0.58
CA LEU A 190 3.11 5.59 0.47
C LEU A 190 2.47 6.31 1.66
N SER A 191 1.65 7.34 1.40
CA SER A 191 1.00 8.10 2.46
C SER A 191 0.06 7.25 3.29
N THR A 192 -0.65 6.31 2.65
CA THR A 192 -1.60 5.41 3.32
C THR A 192 -0.86 4.33 4.11
N VAL A 193 0.22 3.75 3.57
CA VAL A 193 1.07 2.77 4.27
C VAL A 193 1.61 3.38 5.56
N ARG A 194 2.19 4.58 5.50
CA ARG A 194 2.76 5.25 6.70
C ARG A 194 1.71 5.44 7.79
N TRP A 195 0.58 6.04 7.43
CA TRP A 195 -0.50 6.28 8.38
C TRP A 195 -1.06 4.98 8.97
N ALA A 196 -1.36 4.00 8.13
CA ALA A 196 -1.99 2.76 8.57
C ALA A 196 -1.04 1.90 9.43
N ALA A 197 0.27 1.94 9.15
CA ALA A 197 1.28 1.29 10.00
C ALA A 197 1.33 1.91 11.39
N ASP A 198 1.31 3.25 11.48
CA ASP A 198 1.29 3.98 12.75
C ASP A 198 -0.01 3.78 13.55
N MET A 199 -1.09 3.28 12.90
CA MET A 199 -2.37 2.92 13.50
C MET A 199 -2.51 1.40 13.77
N ASP A 200 -1.40 0.65 13.74
CA ASP A 200 -1.31 -0.79 14.04
C ASP A 200 -2.10 -1.71 13.10
N TYR A 201 -2.37 -1.27 11.85
CA TYR A 201 -2.94 -2.16 10.85
C TYR A 201 -1.90 -3.15 10.32
N LYS A 202 -2.29 -4.41 10.13
CA LYS A 202 -1.54 -5.33 9.26
C LYS A 202 -1.70 -4.90 7.81
N LEU A 203 -0.58 -4.78 7.11
CA LEU A 203 -0.56 -4.23 5.76
C LEU A 203 0.00 -5.21 4.75
N ALA A 204 -0.67 -5.30 3.60
CA ALA A 204 -0.13 -5.89 2.39
C ALA A 204 -0.26 -4.90 1.23
N VAL A 205 0.81 -4.71 0.46
CA VAL A 205 0.78 -3.91 -0.77
C VAL A 205 0.89 -4.84 -1.96
N ILE A 206 -0.07 -4.75 -2.91
CA ILE A 206 -0.01 -5.50 -4.15
C ILE A 206 0.82 -4.69 -5.15
N SER A 207 2.08 -5.08 -5.30
CA SER A 207 3.09 -4.30 -6.03
C SER A 207 2.74 -4.07 -7.49
N ASP A 208 2.29 -5.10 -8.18
CA ASP A 208 1.99 -5.09 -9.62
C ASP A 208 0.58 -4.56 -9.96
N ALA A 209 -0.19 -4.15 -8.94
CA ALA A 209 -1.38 -3.32 -9.06
C ALA A 209 -1.13 -1.87 -8.57
N CYS A 210 0.12 -1.50 -8.27
CA CYS A 210 0.55 -0.12 -8.05
C CYS A 210 1.28 0.39 -9.28
N ALA A 211 1.20 1.69 -9.53
CA ALA A 211 1.99 2.35 -10.56
C ALA A 211 2.44 3.74 -10.08
N ASP A 212 3.53 4.22 -10.67
CA ASP A 212 4.00 5.59 -10.51
C ASP A 212 4.35 6.16 -11.88
N ARG A 213 4.44 7.48 -11.99
CA ARG A 213 4.92 8.13 -13.21
C ARG A 213 6.41 7.92 -13.42
N ASP A 214 7.13 7.71 -12.32
CA ASP A 214 8.55 7.39 -12.31
C ASP A 214 8.72 5.93 -11.88
N ALA A 215 9.20 5.10 -12.81
CA ALA A 215 9.38 3.67 -12.58
C ALA A 215 10.49 3.39 -11.55
N GLU A 216 11.53 4.21 -11.48
CA GLU A 216 12.61 4.06 -10.48
C GLU A 216 12.07 4.32 -9.08
N VAL A 217 11.28 5.39 -8.91
CA VAL A 217 10.62 5.69 -7.64
C VAL A 217 9.70 4.55 -7.22
N HIS A 218 8.90 3.99 -8.15
CA HIS A 218 8.08 2.82 -7.87
C HIS A 218 8.91 1.66 -7.34
N HIS A 219 9.98 1.26 -8.05
CA HIS A 219 10.84 0.14 -7.65
C HIS A 219 11.52 0.37 -6.30
N VAL A 220 12.04 1.57 -6.05
CA VAL A 220 12.65 1.90 -4.74
C VAL A 220 11.64 1.73 -3.60
N LEU A 221 10.41 2.19 -3.80
CA LEU A 221 9.37 2.07 -2.77
C LEU A 221 8.97 0.61 -2.54
N ILE A 222 8.73 -0.15 -3.59
CA ILE A 222 8.34 -1.56 -3.52
C ILE A 222 9.44 -2.42 -2.89
N ASP A 223 10.69 -2.22 -3.30
CA ASP A 223 11.78 -3.15 -2.95
C ASP A 223 12.50 -2.78 -1.65
N LYS A 224 12.57 -1.48 -1.33
CA LYS A 224 13.42 -0.99 -0.24
C LYS A 224 12.66 -0.30 0.89
N VAL A 225 11.51 0.31 0.63
CA VAL A 225 10.79 1.11 1.62
C VAL A 225 9.62 0.35 2.24
N PHE A 226 8.72 -0.16 1.44
CA PHE A 226 7.52 -0.85 1.93
C PHE A 226 7.80 -2.11 2.76
N PRO A 227 8.82 -2.93 2.47
CA PRO A 227 9.11 -4.13 3.28
C PRO A 227 9.38 -3.87 4.76
N TRP A 228 9.65 -2.62 5.15
CA TRP A 228 9.81 -2.23 6.55
C TRP A 228 8.49 -2.15 7.34
N GLN A 229 7.37 -1.91 6.66
CA GLN A 229 6.07 -1.66 7.32
C GLN A 229 4.93 -2.53 6.77
N THR A 230 5.15 -3.26 5.68
CA THR A 230 4.11 -4.02 4.98
C THR A 230 4.67 -5.28 4.34
N THR A 231 3.82 -6.29 4.15
CA THR A 231 4.13 -7.41 3.27
C THR A 231 3.88 -6.95 1.82
N VAL A 232 4.91 -7.03 0.98
CA VAL A 232 4.77 -6.75 -0.45
C VAL A 232 4.49 -8.05 -1.18
N VAL A 233 3.37 -8.10 -1.91
CA VAL A 233 2.92 -9.29 -2.65
C VAL A 233 2.58 -8.93 -4.09
N SER A 234 2.53 -9.93 -4.96
CA SER A 234 1.97 -9.82 -6.30
C SER A 234 0.46 -10.07 -6.31
N THR A 235 -0.20 -9.69 -7.39
CA THR A 235 -1.59 -10.08 -7.65
C THR A 235 -1.77 -11.59 -7.54
N GLN A 236 -0.85 -12.39 -8.11
CA GLN A 236 -0.94 -13.86 -8.07
C GLN A 236 -0.88 -14.40 -6.64
N GLU A 237 -0.01 -13.87 -5.79
CA GLU A 237 0.09 -14.27 -4.37
C GLU A 237 -1.19 -13.92 -3.60
N PHE A 238 -1.77 -12.74 -3.87
CA PHE A 238 -3.06 -12.37 -3.30
C PHE A 238 -4.18 -13.32 -3.72
N LEU A 239 -4.30 -13.61 -5.03
CA LEU A 239 -5.30 -14.55 -5.56
C LEU A 239 -5.15 -15.96 -4.94
N LYS A 240 -3.92 -16.44 -4.78
CA LYS A 240 -3.64 -17.69 -4.09
C LYS A 240 -4.08 -17.65 -2.63
N ALA A 241 -3.78 -16.56 -1.91
CA ALA A 241 -4.11 -16.41 -0.50
C ALA A 241 -5.63 -16.41 -0.24
N VAL A 242 -6.43 -15.81 -1.12
CA VAL A 242 -7.91 -15.83 -0.99
C VAL A 242 -8.51 -17.15 -1.45
N GLY A 243 -7.97 -17.80 -2.46
CA GLY A 243 -8.45 -19.09 -2.97
C GLY A 243 -8.07 -20.29 -2.08
N ALA A 244 -7.00 -20.20 -1.31
CA ALA A 244 -6.52 -21.29 -0.44
C ALA A 244 -7.47 -21.61 0.74
N LYS A 245 -8.47 -20.77 1.02
CA LYS A 245 -9.42 -20.96 2.14
C LYS A 245 -10.71 -21.69 1.77
N ASP A 246 -11.02 -21.82 0.48
CA ASP A 246 -12.23 -22.52 0.02
C ASP A 246 -12.04 -24.04 -0.16
N LYS A 247 -10.86 -24.58 0.21
CA LYS A 247 -10.54 -26.01 0.08
C LYS A 247 -10.55 -26.79 1.41
N LYS A 248 -11.23 -26.26 2.45
CA LYS A 248 -11.41 -27.00 3.70
C LYS A 248 -12.86 -27.39 3.92
#